data_6d70efcbe4c535bf6245de2b685a6264
#
_entry.id   6d70efcbe4c535bf6245de2b685a6264
#
_cell.length_a   1.000
_cell.length_b   1.000
_cell.length_c   1.000
_cell.angle_alpha   90.00
_cell.angle_beta   90.00
_cell.angle_gamma   90.00
#
_symmetry.space_group_name_H-M   'P 1'
#
loop_
_entity.id
_entity.type
_entity.pdbx_description
1 polymer ?
#
loop_
_entity_poly.entity_id
_entity_poly.type
_entity_poly.pdbx_seq_one_letter_code
_entity_poly.pdbx_strand_id
1 'polypeptide(L)'
;MVDIMKSFFDIVIVGGSFGGIKSAWDLRNKLPRRHRITLISDKPETIIRASFPRVVFEDVPLEELALDLARNFKGTGIEFIHDRLVKIDQTGNQIITDEGKRKFDFLVIATGARHAYELIPGSREYAKSICDPSRILETKKAILDFREGDFYSGVGAGYTPCDGPPLEMLMGLDYRLRKLGSRDRARLSFITDKENLLPPGGPTTWIYLEKLLQKREINALLGVELTRLDADCLYFEDGSKKPYNLCLLIPPYRGVKGVHDSGLTDDLGFVPVEQNTMRAQKSENSNIYAVGDAAAIPGPKQGHLALMQAGVAAAHIAWRINRKGEVPSYLPEFKCVMYLGGGKSLQL
;
A
#
# COMPACT_ATOMS: atom_id res chain seq x y z
N MET A 1 12.13 -24.19 -18.07
CA MET A 1 13.42 -24.59 -17.41
C MET A 1 14.37 -23.40 -17.46
N VAL A 2 15.05 -23.07 -16.34
CA VAL A 2 16.14 -22.07 -16.38
C VAL A 2 17.30 -22.68 -17.16
N ASP A 3 17.80 -22.00 -18.17
CA ASP A 3 18.95 -22.45 -18.95
C ASP A 3 20.21 -22.47 -18.05
N ILE A 4 20.65 -23.69 -17.69
CA ILE A 4 21.78 -23.93 -16.78
C ILE A 4 23.13 -23.48 -17.39
N MET A 5 23.16 -23.24 -18.71
CA MET A 5 24.36 -22.80 -19.44
C MET A 5 24.55 -21.27 -19.45
N LYS A 6 23.56 -20.50 -19.00
CA LYS A 6 23.62 -19.03 -19.03
C LYS A 6 24.57 -18.49 -17.96
N SER A 7 25.60 -17.76 -18.36
CA SER A 7 26.65 -17.22 -17.46
C SER A 7 26.17 -16.05 -16.61
N PHE A 8 25.15 -15.31 -17.05
CA PHE A 8 24.53 -14.21 -16.31
C PHE A 8 23.03 -14.13 -16.58
N PHE A 9 22.29 -13.50 -15.69
CA PHE A 9 20.85 -13.30 -15.80
C PHE A 9 20.52 -11.82 -15.64
N ASP A 10 19.50 -11.38 -16.41
CA ASP A 10 18.88 -10.07 -16.33
C ASP A 10 17.63 -10.17 -15.44
N ILE A 11 17.66 -9.53 -14.29
CA ILE A 11 16.59 -9.52 -13.33
C ILE A 11 16.02 -8.11 -13.29
N VAL A 12 14.77 -7.97 -13.73
CA VAL A 12 14.05 -6.69 -13.76
C VAL A 12 13.04 -6.67 -12.62
N ILE A 13 13.01 -5.55 -11.89
CA ILE A 13 12.05 -5.28 -10.82
C ILE A 13 11.31 -4.01 -11.20
N VAL A 14 9.98 -4.05 -11.19
CA VAL A 14 9.16 -2.88 -11.50
C VAL A 14 8.38 -2.43 -10.27
N GLY A 15 8.66 -1.20 -9.83
CA GLY A 15 8.09 -0.57 -8.64
C GLY A 15 9.13 -0.25 -7.57
N GLY A 16 9.28 1.04 -7.27
CA GLY A 16 10.34 1.61 -6.41
C GLY A 16 9.93 1.82 -4.95
N SER A 17 9.04 0.98 -4.39
CA SER A 17 8.67 1.08 -2.97
C SER A 17 9.08 -0.18 -2.20
N PHE A 18 8.48 -0.45 -1.03
CA PHE A 18 8.90 -1.49 -0.08
C PHE A 18 9.24 -2.83 -0.74
N GLY A 19 8.31 -3.39 -1.52
CA GLY A 19 8.51 -4.69 -2.17
C GLY A 19 9.65 -4.69 -3.19
N GLY A 20 9.71 -3.67 -4.04
CA GLY A 20 10.73 -3.58 -5.10
C GLY A 20 12.12 -3.30 -4.55
N ILE A 21 12.26 -2.33 -3.64
CA ILE A 21 13.52 -1.99 -2.98
C ILE A 21 14.09 -3.23 -2.26
N LYS A 22 13.26 -3.90 -1.46
CA LYS A 22 13.66 -5.11 -0.73
C LYS A 22 14.05 -6.24 -1.67
N SER A 23 13.29 -6.47 -2.75
CA SER A 23 13.64 -7.47 -3.77
C SER A 23 15.01 -7.18 -4.40
N ALA A 24 15.27 -5.92 -4.75
CA ALA A 24 16.54 -5.52 -5.36
C ALA A 24 17.73 -5.76 -4.42
N TRP A 25 17.62 -5.35 -3.16
CA TRP A 25 18.66 -5.55 -2.16
C TRP A 25 18.88 -7.03 -1.84
N ASP A 26 17.83 -7.80 -1.63
CA ASP A 26 17.95 -9.23 -1.30
C ASP A 26 18.56 -10.02 -2.45
N LEU A 27 18.15 -9.73 -3.69
CA LEU A 27 18.77 -10.33 -4.88
C LEU A 27 20.23 -9.94 -5.02
N ARG A 28 20.59 -8.67 -4.79
CA ARG A 28 21.99 -8.24 -4.86
C ARG A 28 22.86 -8.93 -3.82
N ASN A 29 22.34 -9.14 -2.61
CA ASN A 29 23.03 -9.83 -1.54
C ASN A 29 23.17 -11.35 -1.76
N LYS A 30 22.22 -11.97 -2.47
CA LYS A 30 22.19 -13.42 -2.72
C LYS A 30 22.87 -13.83 -4.02
N LEU A 31 23.09 -12.92 -4.94
CA LEU A 31 23.61 -13.20 -6.28
C LEU A 31 24.95 -12.55 -6.55
N PRO A 32 25.87 -13.22 -7.26
CA PRO A 32 27.11 -12.62 -7.74
C PRO A 32 26.89 -11.39 -8.61
N ARG A 33 27.87 -10.46 -8.61
CA ARG A 33 27.78 -9.19 -9.36
C ARG A 33 27.69 -9.34 -10.88
N ARG A 34 27.99 -10.53 -11.44
CA ARG A 34 27.79 -10.81 -12.87
C ARG A 34 26.33 -10.76 -13.30
N HIS A 35 25.37 -11.00 -12.37
CA HIS A 35 23.95 -10.87 -12.68
C HIS A 35 23.53 -9.40 -12.59
N ARG A 36 22.79 -8.94 -13.59
CA ARG A 36 22.31 -7.58 -13.68
C ARG A 36 20.95 -7.48 -12.93
N ILE A 37 20.83 -6.52 -12.06
CA ILE A 37 19.59 -6.24 -11.32
C ILE A 37 19.22 -4.81 -11.64
N THR A 38 18.04 -4.62 -12.24
CA THR A 38 17.52 -3.32 -12.63
C THR A 38 16.20 -3.08 -11.88
N LEU A 39 16.13 -1.98 -11.14
CA LEU A 39 14.90 -1.47 -10.54
C LEU A 39 14.34 -0.33 -11.38
N ILE A 40 13.10 -0.45 -11.81
CA ILE A 40 12.40 0.56 -12.61
C ILE A 40 11.24 1.11 -11.81
N SER A 41 11.09 2.43 -11.75
CA SER A 41 9.99 3.09 -11.03
C SER A 41 9.53 4.34 -11.78
N ASP A 42 8.22 4.58 -11.79
CA ASP A 42 7.60 5.81 -12.30
C ASP A 42 7.78 7.03 -11.39
N LYS A 43 8.45 6.83 -10.24
CA LYS A 43 8.81 7.89 -9.29
C LYS A 43 10.30 7.84 -9.02
N PRO A 44 10.98 9.00 -8.93
CA PRO A 44 12.40 9.06 -8.58
C PRO A 44 12.65 8.77 -7.10
N GLU A 45 11.60 8.83 -6.28
CA GLU A 45 11.66 8.64 -4.83
C GLU A 45 10.51 7.76 -4.34
N THR A 46 10.66 7.19 -3.15
CA THR A 46 9.57 6.56 -2.42
C THR A 46 9.33 7.27 -1.10
N ILE A 47 8.06 7.37 -0.68
CA ILE A 47 7.66 8.05 0.54
C ILE A 47 7.14 7.04 1.56
N ILE A 48 7.60 7.16 2.81
CA ILE A 48 7.21 6.30 3.93
C ILE A 48 5.83 6.73 4.45
N ARG A 49 4.78 6.23 3.80
CA ARG A 49 3.37 6.60 4.07
C ARG A 49 2.91 6.26 5.50
N ALA A 50 3.48 5.23 6.12
CA ALA A 50 3.18 4.87 7.51
C ALA A 50 3.49 6.00 8.52
N SER A 51 4.29 6.99 8.12
CA SER A 51 4.63 8.14 8.96
C SER A 51 3.77 9.39 8.67
N PHE A 52 2.72 9.30 7.87
CA PHE A 52 1.85 10.44 7.57
C PHE A 52 1.17 11.06 8.81
N PRO A 53 0.79 10.32 9.86
CA PRO A 53 0.33 10.96 11.10
C PRO A 53 1.34 11.95 11.67
N ARG A 54 2.64 11.71 11.54
CA ARG A 54 3.69 12.63 11.99
C ARG A 54 3.75 13.89 11.14
N VAL A 55 3.54 13.78 9.83
CA VAL A 55 3.42 14.96 8.93
C VAL A 55 2.24 15.82 9.35
N VAL A 56 1.09 15.19 9.67
CA VAL A 56 -0.15 15.90 9.99
C VAL A 56 -0.13 16.50 11.39
N PHE A 57 0.32 15.76 12.41
CA PHE A 57 0.14 16.13 13.82
C PHE A 57 1.43 16.55 14.53
N GLU A 58 2.61 16.20 14.00
CA GLU A 58 3.91 16.49 14.62
C GLU A 58 4.77 17.44 13.78
N ASP A 59 4.21 17.94 12.69
CA ASP A 59 4.84 18.93 11.80
C ASP A 59 6.14 18.45 11.13
N VAL A 60 6.32 17.11 11.00
CA VAL A 60 7.46 16.55 10.28
C VAL A 60 7.35 16.92 8.80
N PRO A 61 8.38 17.50 8.18
CA PRO A 61 8.38 17.78 6.75
C PRO A 61 8.19 16.51 5.91
N LEU A 62 7.39 16.59 4.85
CA LEU A 62 7.13 15.44 3.99
C LEU A 62 8.42 14.91 3.32
N GLU A 63 9.35 15.80 3.04
CA GLU A 63 10.63 15.53 2.41
C GLU A 63 11.53 14.62 3.28
N GLU A 64 11.38 14.67 4.60
CA GLU A 64 12.12 13.76 5.51
C GLU A 64 11.65 12.30 5.41
N LEU A 65 10.45 12.08 4.85
CA LEU A 65 9.92 10.75 4.61
C LEU A 65 10.26 10.22 3.21
N ALA A 66 10.91 11.02 2.37
CA ALA A 66 11.28 10.66 1.01
C ALA A 66 12.65 9.97 0.96
N LEU A 67 12.72 8.91 0.20
CA LEU A 67 13.94 8.18 -0.11
C LEU A 67 14.25 8.30 -1.60
N ASP A 68 15.27 9.05 -1.95
CA ASP A 68 15.78 9.18 -3.33
C ASP A 68 16.37 7.85 -3.80
N LEU A 69 15.78 7.26 -4.84
CA LEU A 69 16.15 5.93 -5.31
C LEU A 69 17.47 5.94 -6.05
N ALA A 70 17.74 6.95 -6.89
CA ALA A 70 18.99 7.05 -7.63
C ALA A 70 20.20 7.17 -6.68
N ARG A 71 20.07 8.02 -5.67
CA ARG A 71 21.10 8.20 -4.63
C ARG A 71 21.33 6.93 -3.83
N ASN A 72 20.25 6.24 -3.43
CA ASN A 72 20.35 5.05 -2.59
C ASN A 72 20.92 3.83 -3.31
N PHE A 73 20.74 3.72 -4.63
CA PHE A 73 21.28 2.62 -5.41
C PHE A 73 22.64 2.91 -6.04
N LYS A 74 23.15 4.14 -5.96
CA LYS A 74 24.47 4.51 -6.49
C LYS A 74 25.59 3.66 -5.88
N GLY A 75 26.37 2.99 -6.74
CA GLY A 75 27.51 2.15 -6.34
C GLY A 75 27.18 0.78 -5.76
N THR A 76 25.89 0.43 -5.60
CA THR A 76 25.45 -0.84 -5.00
C THR A 76 25.55 -2.04 -5.94
N GLY A 77 25.61 -1.80 -7.26
CA GLY A 77 25.49 -2.83 -8.29
C GLY A 77 24.04 -3.17 -8.63
N ILE A 78 23.10 -2.30 -8.25
CA ILE A 78 21.70 -2.28 -8.69
C ILE A 78 21.56 -1.05 -9.59
N GLU A 79 21.09 -1.25 -10.82
CA GLU A 79 20.77 -0.18 -11.74
C GLU A 79 19.37 0.36 -11.39
N PHE A 80 19.26 1.66 -11.17
CA PHE A 80 17.96 2.33 -11.02
C PHE A 80 17.62 3.10 -12.30
N ILE A 81 16.36 2.94 -12.77
CA ILE A 81 15.83 3.65 -13.92
C ILE A 81 14.52 4.31 -13.54
N HIS A 82 14.45 5.61 -13.69
CA HIS A 82 13.21 6.37 -13.55
C HIS A 82 12.43 6.27 -14.87
N ASP A 83 11.45 5.36 -14.91
CA ASP A 83 10.64 5.11 -16.10
C ASP A 83 9.32 4.40 -15.69
N ARG A 84 8.29 4.50 -16.51
CA ARG A 84 6.97 3.97 -16.22
C ARG A 84 6.68 2.72 -17.04
N LEU A 85 6.22 1.65 -16.35
CA LEU A 85 5.71 0.45 -17.01
C LEU A 85 4.43 0.76 -17.79
N VAL A 86 4.42 0.41 -19.07
CA VAL A 86 3.25 0.47 -19.96
C VAL A 86 2.60 -0.91 -20.06
N LYS A 87 3.39 -1.96 -20.30
CA LYS A 87 2.90 -3.34 -20.47
C LYS A 87 4.01 -4.37 -20.23
N ILE A 88 3.60 -5.58 -19.86
CA ILE A 88 4.46 -6.77 -19.80
C ILE A 88 4.13 -7.65 -21.01
N ASP A 89 5.12 -7.90 -21.85
CA ASP A 89 5.05 -8.87 -22.95
C ASP A 89 5.62 -10.21 -22.46
N GLN A 90 4.70 -11.11 -22.08
CA GLN A 90 5.07 -12.42 -21.52
C GLN A 90 5.77 -13.32 -22.56
N THR A 91 5.31 -13.28 -23.82
CA THR A 91 5.84 -14.11 -24.91
C THR A 91 7.26 -13.68 -25.29
N GLY A 92 7.49 -12.35 -25.37
CA GLY A 92 8.79 -11.79 -25.70
C GLY A 92 9.76 -11.73 -24.53
N ASN A 93 9.35 -12.11 -23.30
CA ASN A 93 10.12 -11.94 -22.07
C ASN A 93 10.67 -10.53 -21.92
N GLN A 94 9.81 -9.52 -22.10
CA GLN A 94 10.20 -8.12 -22.04
C GLN A 94 9.11 -7.27 -21.36
N ILE A 95 9.53 -6.19 -20.76
CA ILE A 95 8.64 -5.11 -20.38
C ILE A 95 8.68 -4.01 -21.43
N ILE A 96 7.58 -3.30 -21.56
CA ILE A 96 7.44 -2.09 -22.38
C ILE A 96 7.25 -0.94 -21.40
N THR A 97 8.08 0.07 -21.51
CA THR A 97 8.04 1.29 -20.72
C THR A 97 7.84 2.50 -21.62
N ASP A 98 7.68 3.70 -21.07
CA ASP A 98 7.56 4.92 -21.88
C ASP A 98 8.82 5.16 -22.73
N GLU A 99 10.01 4.81 -22.21
CA GLU A 99 11.30 5.03 -22.88
C GLU A 99 11.72 3.87 -23.79
N GLY A 100 10.99 2.73 -23.80
CA GLY A 100 11.30 1.62 -24.70
C GLY A 100 11.03 0.23 -24.16
N LYS A 101 11.78 -0.75 -24.68
CA LYS A 101 11.61 -2.17 -24.34
C LYS A 101 12.84 -2.70 -23.61
N ARG A 102 12.60 -3.54 -22.61
CA ARG A 102 13.68 -4.19 -21.84
C ARG A 102 13.39 -5.66 -21.64
N LYS A 103 14.30 -6.52 -22.09
CA LYS A 103 14.22 -7.97 -21.88
C LYS A 103 14.56 -8.32 -20.42
N PHE A 104 14.02 -9.44 -19.95
CA PHE A 104 14.34 -10.01 -18.65
C PHE A 104 14.47 -11.53 -18.73
N ASP A 105 15.25 -12.10 -17.82
CA ASP A 105 15.25 -13.53 -17.49
C ASP A 105 14.31 -13.80 -16.30
N PHE A 106 14.27 -12.85 -15.35
CA PHE A 106 13.34 -12.85 -14.23
C PHE A 106 12.71 -11.47 -14.08
N LEU A 107 11.42 -11.46 -13.79
CA LEU A 107 10.65 -10.24 -13.54
C LEU A 107 10.01 -10.28 -12.15
N VAL A 108 10.17 -9.22 -11.37
CA VAL A 108 9.45 -9.00 -10.12
C VAL A 108 8.52 -7.80 -10.29
N ILE A 109 7.21 -8.05 -10.22
CA ILE A 109 6.17 -7.02 -10.25
C ILE A 109 5.95 -6.54 -8.82
N ALA A 110 6.36 -5.32 -8.52
CA ALA A 110 6.23 -4.66 -7.22
C ALA A 110 5.57 -3.28 -7.36
N THR A 111 4.72 -3.12 -8.39
CA THR A 111 4.08 -1.86 -8.78
C THR A 111 3.08 -1.32 -7.77
N GLY A 112 2.73 -2.13 -6.75
CA GLY A 112 1.72 -1.76 -5.78
C GLY A 112 0.31 -1.75 -6.37
N ALA A 113 -0.53 -0.87 -5.83
CA ALA A 113 -1.91 -0.68 -6.23
C ALA A 113 -2.20 0.81 -6.45
N ARG A 114 -3.27 1.09 -7.21
CA ARG A 114 -3.81 2.43 -7.39
C ARG A 114 -5.07 2.65 -6.55
N HIS A 115 -5.33 3.89 -6.18
CA HIS A 115 -6.59 4.31 -5.59
C HIS A 115 -7.66 4.39 -6.68
N ALA A 116 -8.74 3.64 -6.53
CA ALA A 116 -9.86 3.59 -7.48
C ALA A 116 -10.97 4.57 -7.07
N TYR A 117 -10.68 5.86 -7.13
CA TYR A 117 -11.62 6.94 -6.79
C TYR A 117 -12.92 6.86 -7.61
N GLU A 118 -12.86 6.33 -8.83
CA GLU A 118 -13.99 6.14 -9.72
C GLU A 118 -15.06 5.18 -9.17
N LEU A 119 -14.71 4.34 -8.21
CA LEU A 119 -15.65 3.39 -7.59
C LEU A 119 -16.53 4.05 -6.51
N ILE A 120 -16.15 5.23 -6.04
CA ILE A 120 -16.94 6.02 -5.08
C ILE A 120 -17.02 7.45 -5.64
N PRO A 121 -18.04 7.73 -6.47
CA PRO A 121 -18.24 9.06 -7.05
C PRO A 121 -18.18 10.18 -6.02
N GLY A 122 -17.45 11.26 -6.34
CA GLY A 122 -17.20 12.38 -5.44
C GLY A 122 -16.04 12.20 -4.46
N SER A 123 -15.50 10.97 -4.32
CA SER A 123 -14.43 10.72 -3.33
C SER A 123 -13.12 11.47 -3.66
N ARG A 124 -12.84 11.69 -4.93
CA ARG A 124 -11.64 12.44 -5.35
C ARG A 124 -11.78 13.94 -5.08
N GLU A 125 -12.96 14.48 -5.31
CA GLU A 125 -13.25 15.91 -5.22
C GLU A 125 -13.49 16.36 -3.77
N TYR A 126 -14.28 15.61 -3.03
CA TYR A 126 -14.82 16.06 -1.75
C TYR A 126 -14.15 15.41 -0.54
N ALA A 127 -13.65 14.16 -0.63
CA ALA A 127 -12.89 13.57 0.46
C ALA A 127 -11.40 13.96 0.42
N LYS A 128 -10.77 14.05 1.59
CA LYS A 128 -9.32 14.16 1.72
C LYS A 128 -8.69 12.78 1.77
N SER A 129 -7.53 12.62 1.15
CA SER A 129 -6.84 11.34 1.09
C SER A 129 -5.88 11.16 2.26
N ILE A 130 -5.88 9.95 2.84
CA ILE A 130 -4.99 9.59 3.95
C ILE A 130 -3.69 8.96 3.43
N CYS A 131 -3.74 8.25 2.30
CA CYS A 131 -2.63 7.41 1.83
C CYS A 131 -1.98 7.90 0.53
N ASP A 132 -2.45 9.02 -0.04
CA ASP A 132 -1.89 9.60 -1.26
C ASP A 132 -0.82 10.66 -0.91
N PRO A 133 0.48 10.41 -1.20
CA PRO A 133 1.53 11.37 -0.91
C PRO A 133 1.33 12.74 -1.56
N SER A 134 0.71 12.78 -2.73
CA SER A 134 0.46 14.06 -3.45
C SER A 134 -0.62 14.92 -2.79
N ARG A 135 -1.41 14.33 -1.87
CA ARG A 135 -2.56 14.99 -1.22
C ARG A 135 -2.41 15.15 0.28
N ILE A 136 -1.36 14.61 0.90
CA ILE A 136 -1.23 14.59 2.36
C ILE A 136 -1.11 16.01 2.96
N LEU A 137 -0.49 16.95 2.26
CA LEU A 137 -0.39 18.33 2.73
C LEU A 137 -1.76 19.05 2.68
N GLU A 138 -2.58 18.77 1.67
CA GLU A 138 -3.98 19.22 1.62
C GLU A 138 -4.78 18.64 2.81
N THR A 139 -4.59 17.35 3.07
CA THR A 139 -5.21 16.65 4.21
C THR A 139 -4.76 17.23 5.54
N LYS A 140 -3.46 17.49 5.71
CA LYS A 140 -2.89 18.18 6.88
C LYS A 140 -3.60 19.50 7.12
N LYS A 141 -3.69 20.36 6.09
CA LYS A 141 -4.36 21.66 6.21
C LYS A 141 -5.81 21.50 6.66
N ALA A 142 -6.58 20.61 6.01
CA ALA A 142 -7.99 20.40 6.33
C ALA A 142 -8.20 19.91 7.78
N ILE A 143 -7.36 18.96 8.25
CA ILE A 143 -7.40 18.47 9.64
C ILE A 143 -7.02 19.58 10.63
N LEU A 144 -5.98 20.37 10.31
CA LEU A 144 -5.53 21.44 11.20
C LEU A 144 -6.50 22.61 11.27
N ASP A 145 -7.30 22.84 10.25
CA ASP A 145 -8.34 23.88 10.21
C ASP A 145 -9.65 23.42 10.86
N PHE A 146 -9.91 22.12 10.95
CA PHE A 146 -11.14 21.58 11.53
C PHE A 146 -11.24 21.89 13.04
N ARG A 147 -12.41 22.39 13.50
CA ARG A 147 -12.66 22.78 14.90
C ARG A 147 -13.96 22.20 15.45
N GLU A 148 -14.97 22.03 14.61
CA GLU A 148 -16.32 21.65 15.00
C GLU A 148 -17.09 21.00 13.87
N GLY A 149 -18.20 20.33 14.18
CA GLY A 149 -19.08 19.68 13.22
C GLY A 149 -18.82 18.18 13.07
N ASP A 150 -19.28 17.61 11.97
CA ASP A 150 -19.21 16.19 11.69
C ASP A 150 -17.94 15.84 10.91
N PHE A 151 -17.11 15.00 11.51
CA PHE A 151 -15.90 14.47 10.90
C PHE A 151 -16.04 12.97 10.71
N TYR A 152 -15.78 12.52 9.50
CA TYR A 152 -15.74 11.10 9.17
C TYR A 152 -14.35 10.71 8.67
N SER A 153 -13.85 9.55 9.12
CA SER A 153 -12.64 8.93 8.58
C SER A 153 -12.86 7.44 8.41
N GLY A 154 -12.46 6.89 7.28
CA GLY A 154 -12.71 5.48 7.04
C GLY A 154 -12.18 4.97 5.72
N VAL A 155 -12.73 3.81 5.34
CA VAL A 155 -12.44 3.14 4.08
C VAL A 155 -13.71 3.05 3.23
N GLY A 156 -13.54 3.16 1.92
CA GLY A 156 -14.62 2.91 0.98
C GLY A 156 -14.95 1.42 0.88
N ALA A 157 -16.14 1.12 0.39
CA ALA A 157 -16.57 -0.26 0.17
C ALA A 157 -15.68 -1.00 -0.84
N GLY A 158 -15.57 -2.32 -0.63
CA GLY A 158 -14.80 -3.20 -1.49
C GLY A 158 -13.39 -3.47 -0.98
N TYR A 159 -12.47 -3.75 -1.92
CA TYR A 159 -11.11 -4.14 -1.53
C TYR A 159 -10.29 -2.92 -1.12
N THR A 160 -10.14 -2.74 0.18
CA THR A 160 -9.33 -1.67 0.79
C THR A 160 -8.10 -2.25 1.51
N PRO A 161 -6.99 -1.49 1.62
CA PRO A 161 -5.74 -2.04 2.10
C PRO A 161 -5.73 -2.33 3.60
N CYS A 162 -6.17 -1.36 4.41
CA CYS A 162 -6.09 -1.43 5.86
C CYS A 162 -6.90 -0.30 6.51
N ASP A 163 -7.58 -0.61 7.61
CA ASP A 163 -8.38 0.34 8.40
C ASP A 163 -7.52 1.13 9.40
N GLY A 164 -6.24 0.79 9.55
CA GLY A 164 -5.33 1.46 10.49
C GLY A 164 -5.18 2.95 10.26
N PRO A 165 -4.77 3.41 9.08
CA PRO A 165 -4.52 4.83 8.81
C PRO A 165 -5.72 5.75 9.08
N PRO A 166 -6.99 5.41 8.73
CA PRO A 166 -8.14 6.22 9.11
C PRO A 166 -8.34 6.33 10.63
N LEU A 167 -8.09 5.25 11.37
CA LEU A 167 -8.16 5.25 12.83
C LEU A 167 -7.07 6.14 13.43
N GLU A 168 -5.85 6.13 12.90
CA GLU A 168 -4.75 6.99 13.34
C GLU A 168 -5.10 8.48 13.17
N MET A 169 -5.70 8.85 12.04
CA MET A 169 -6.13 10.23 11.78
C MET A 169 -7.23 10.67 12.76
N LEU A 170 -8.19 9.79 13.07
CA LEU A 170 -9.22 10.03 14.07
C LEU A 170 -8.63 10.24 15.46
N MET A 171 -7.71 9.36 15.89
CA MET A 171 -7.07 9.44 17.20
C MET A 171 -6.22 10.71 17.34
N GLY A 172 -5.50 11.07 16.29
CA GLY A 172 -4.72 12.30 16.25
C GLY A 172 -5.58 13.55 16.32
N LEU A 173 -6.71 13.56 15.57
CA LEU A 173 -7.66 14.68 15.62
C LEU A 173 -8.35 14.78 16.97
N ASP A 174 -8.83 13.67 17.56
CA ASP A 174 -9.42 13.65 18.91
C ASP A 174 -8.46 14.27 19.94
N TYR A 175 -7.20 13.81 19.94
CA TYR A 175 -6.17 14.37 20.83
C TYR A 175 -6.00 15.88 20.62
N ARG A 176 -5.92 16.33 19.37
CA ARG A 176 -5.77 17.74 19.02
C ARG A 176 -6.96 18.57 19.50
N LEU A 177 -8.19 18.14 19.23
CA LEU A 177 -9.39 18.87 19.61
C LEU A 177 -9.52 18.98 21.15
N ARG A 178 -9.17 17.92 21.90
CA ARG A 178 -9.11 17.96 23.37
C ARG A 178 -8.09 18.99 23.85
N LYS A 179 -6.90 19.02 23.24
CA LYS A 179 -5.86 20.02 23.56
C LYS A 179 -6.30 21.45 23.26
N LEU A 180 -7.15 21.66 22.26
CA LEU A 180 -7.71 22.95 21.88
C LEU A 180 -8.98 23.34 22.69
N GLY A 181 -9.53 22.45 23.53
CA GLY A 181 -10.78 22.66 24.25
C GLY A 181 -12.02 22.74 23.34
N SER A 182 -11.98 22.09 22.18
CA SER A 182 -13.08 22.12 21.19
C SER A 182 -13.67 20.74 20.87
N ARG A 183 -13.25 19.70 21.61
CA ARG A 183 -13.68 18.32 21.34
C ARG A 183 -15.18 18.09 21.44
N ASP A 184 -15.84 18.76 22.35
CA ASP A 184 -17.29 18.72 22.60
C ASP A 184 -18.15 19.29 21.45
N ARG A 185 -17.53 20.11 20.59
CA ARG A 185 -18.20 20.67 19.40
C ARG A 185 -18.06 19.82 18.16
N ALA A 186 -17.30 18.71 18.22
CA ALA A 186 -17.04 17.83 17.08
C ALA A 186 -17.60 16.41 17.31
N ARG A 187 -18.31 15.89 16.31
CA ARG A 187 -18.73 14.50 16.24
C ARG A 187 -17.78 13.73 15.35
N LEU A 188 -17.00 12.83 15.94
CA LEU A 188 -16.02 12.03 15.23
C LEU A 188 -16.57 10.65 14.94
N SER A 189 -16.46 10.18 13.69
CA SER A 189 -16.98 8.88 13.27
C SER A 189 -15.99 8.13 12.39
N PHE A 190 -15.84 6.83 12.65
CA PHE A 190 -15.14 5.88 11.78
C PHE A 190 -16.14 5.16 10.89
N ILE A 191 -15.81 4.92 9.62
CA ILE A 191 -16.66 4.23 8.64
C ILE A 191 -15.90 3.04 8.05
N THR A 192 -16.54 1.87 7.99
CA THR A 192 -16.04 0.70 7.27
C THR A 192 -17.19 -0.23 6.85
N ASP A 193 -17.02 -0.91 5.71
CA ASP A 193 -17.89 -1.99 5.25
C ASP A 193 -17.69 -3.31 6.03
N LYS A 194 -16.73 -3.36 6.93
CA LYS A 194 -16.40 -4.53 7.74
C LYS A 194 -17.19 -4.56 9.04
N GLU A 195 -17.55 -5.75 9.48
CA GLU A 195 -18.28 -5.98 10.74
C GLU A 195 -17.44 -5.69 12.00
N ASN A 196 -16.13 -5.69 11.87
CA ASN A 196 -15.20 -5.52 12.99
C ASN A 196 -14.10 -4.52 12.68
N LEU A 197 -13.62 -3.81 13.71
CA LEU A 197 -12.48 -2.91 13.60
C LEU A 197 -11.19 -3.70 13.37
N LEU A 198 -10.46 -3.34 12.30
CA LEU A 198 -9.15 -3.92 11.99
C LEU A 198 -9.17 -5.47 11.98
N PRO A 199 -10.00 -6.12 11.15
CA PRO A 199 -10.24 -7.56 11.20
C PRO A 199 -9.01 -8.46 11.26
N PRO A 200 -7.87 -8.13 10.59
CA PRO A 200 -6.66 -8.96 10.66
C PRO A 200 -6.05 -9.07 12.06
N GLY A 201 -6.37 -8.16 12.98
CA GLY A 201 -5.89 -8.18 14.36
C GLY A 201 -6.59 -9.20 15.27
N GLY A 202 -7.70 -9.76 14.82
CA GLY A 202 -8.50 -10.74 15.56
C GLY A 202 -9.33 -10.16 16.72
N PRO A 203 -10.08 -11.02 17.45
CA PRO A 203 -11.08 -10.62 18.43
C PRO A 203 -10.55 -9.74 19.57
N THR A 204 -9.37 -10.02 20.08
CA THR A 204 -8.76 -9.20 21.16
C THR A 204 -8.54 -7.78 20.70
N THR A 205 -8.08 -7.59 19.45
CA THR A 205 -7.86 -6.27 18.86
C THR A 205 -9.18 -5.53 18.65
N TRP A 206 -10.21 -6.19 18.12
CA TRP A 206 -11.52 -5.56 17.88
C TRP A 206 -12.12 -5.03 19.17
N ILE A 207 -12.21 -5.88 20.19
CA ILE A 207 -12.78 -5.53 21.51
C ILE A 207 -11.99 -4.38 22.15
N TYR A 208 -10.67 -4.40 22.04
CA TYR A 208 -9.83 -3.32 22.57
C TYR A 208 -10.11 -2.00 21.84
N LEU A 209 -10.13 -2.01 20.51
CA LEU A 209 -10.38 -0.82 19.70
C LEU A 209 -11.79 -0.26 19.92
N GLU A 210 -12.81 -1.09 20.02
CA GLU A 210 -14.18 -0.66 20.32
C GLU A 210 -14.24 0.08 21.68
N LYS A 211 -13.66 -0.50 22.72
CA LYS A 211 -13.57 0.15 24.04
C LYS A 211 -12.78 1.46 23.99
N LEU A 212 -11.71 1.52 23.18
CA LEU A 212 -10.92 2.73 23.01
C LEU A 212 -11.73 3.83 22.30
N LEU A 213 -12.44 3.50 21.22
CA LEU A 213 -13.32 4.44 20.51
C LEU A 213 -14.42 4.95 21.42
N GLN A 214 -15.12 4.05 22.13
CA GLN A 214 -16.15 4.40 23.11
C GLN A 214 -15.63 5.34 24.20
N LYS A 215 -14.47 5.03 24.79
CA LYS A 215 -13.84 5.89 25.79
C LYS A 215 -13.48 7.29 25.27
N ARG A 216 -13.23 7.40 23.97
CA ARG A 216 -12.92 8.68 23.29
C ARG A 216 -14.13 9.37 22.69
N GLU A 217 -15.33 8.79 22.86
CA GLU A 217 -16.58 9.30 22.29
C GLU A 217 -16.49 9.42 20.76
N ILE A 218 -15.90 8.41 20.11
CA ILE A 218 -15.79 8.28 18.66
C ILE A 218 -16.78 7.21 18.21
N ASN A 219 -17.68 7.55 17.30
CA ASN A 219 -18.63 6.60 16.74
C ASN A 219 -17.95 5.64 15.78
N ALA A 220 -18.36 4.36 15.78
CA ALA A 220 -17.97 3.38 14.79
C ALA A 220 -19.19 2.99 13.95
N LEU A 221 -19.17 3.27 12.66
CA LEU A 221 -20.16 2.83 11.68
C LEU A 221 -19.56 1.61 10.98
N LEU A 222 -19.89 0.42 11.48
CA LEU A 222 -19.39 -0.86 10.99
C LEU A 222 -20.44 -1.50 10.08
N GLY A 223 -20.01 -2.31 9.12
CA GLY A 223 -20.89 -2.98 8.16
C GLY A 223 -21.64 -2.01 7.24
N VAL A 224 -21.15 -0.77 7.07
CA VAL A 224 -21.80 0.23 6.23
C VAL A 224 -20.99 0.51 4.96
N GLU A 225 -21.66 0.42 3.83
CA GLU A 225 -21.05 0.68 2.53
C GLU A 225 -21.29 2.11 2.06
N LEU A 226 -20.22 2.90 2.00
CA LEU A 226 -20.25 4.24 1.42
C LEU A 226 -20.22 4.13 -0.11
N THR A 227 -21.31 4.54 -0.77
CA THR A 227 -21.46 4.41 -2.23
C THR A 227 -21.06 5.66 -3.01
N ARG A 228 -21.25 6.84 -2.46
CA ARG A 228 -20.84 8.13 -3.04
C ARG A 228 -20.82 9.23 -1.99
N LEU A 229 -20.24 10.36 -2.32
CA LEU A 229 -20.36 11.61 -1.54
C LEU A 229 -20.42 12.82 -2.48
N ASP A 230 -21.01 13.89 -1.98
CA ASP A 230 -20.99 15.20 -2.60
C ASP A 230 -20.42 16.26 -1.62
N ALA A 231 -20.59 17.54 -1.89
CA ALA A 231 -20.06 18.60 -1.03
C ALA A 231 -20.60 18.60 0.40
N ASP A 232 -21.82 18.06 0.62
CA ASP A 232 -22.55 18.21 1.86
C ASP A 232 -22.84 16.87 2.57
N CYS A 233 -22.92 15.77 1.82
CA CYS A 233 -23.42 14.49 2.35
C CYS A 233 -22.59 13.28 1.88
N LEU A 234 -22.50 12.28 2.80
CA LEU A 234 -22.14 10.90 2.52
C LEU A 234 -23.42 10.10 2.25
N TYR A 235 -23.37 9.18 1.28
CA TYR A 235 -24.51 8.32 0.89
C TYR A 235 -24.13 6.86 1.00
N PHE A 236 -24.99 6.06 1.64
CA PHE A 236 -24.74 4.66 1.93
C PHE A 236 -25.64 3.74 1.12
N GLU A 237 -25.25 2.45 1.00
CA GLU A 237 -25.99 1.44 0.23
C GLU A 237 -27.42 1.23 0.73
N ASP A 238 -27.64 1.34 2.03
CA ASP A 238 -28.95 1.23 2.66
C ASP A 238 -29.91 2.42 2.36
N GLY A 239 -29.47 3.37 1.53
CA GLY A 239 -30.21 4.58 1.18
C GLY A 239 -30.09 5.71 2.21
N SER A 240 -29.43 5.48 3.33
CA SER A 240 -29.20 6.54 4.32
C SER A 240 -28.20 7.57 3.83
N LYS A 241 -28.28 8.77 4.38
CA LYS A 241 -27.33 9.84 4.14
C LYS A 241 -26.94 10.54 5.44
N LYS A 242 -25.71 11.03 5.49
CA LYS A 242 -25.19 11.76 6.65
C LYS A 242 -24.49 13.04 6.20
N PRO A 243 -24.86 14.20 6.76
CA PRO A 243 -24.12 15.43 6.51
C PRO A 243 -22.72 15.34 7.11
N TYR A 244 -21.77 16.07 6.54
CA TYR A 244 -20.42 16.15 7.06
C TYR A 244 -19.77 17.51 6.81
N ASN A 245 -18.78 17.85 7.63
CA ASN A 245 -17.93 19.04 7.46
C ASN A 245 -16.54 18.67 6.94
N LEU A 246 -16.04 17.46 7.27
CA LEU A 246 -14.79 16.94 6.74
C LEU A 246 -14.85 15.42 6.67
N CYS A 247 -14.50 14.87 5.51
CA CYS A 247 -14.36 13.42 5.29
C CYS A 247 -12.94 13.07 4.85
N LEU A 248 -12.33 12.10 5.53
CA LEU A 248 -11.09 11.45 5.12
C LEU A 248 -11.40 10.03 4.65
N LEU A 249 -10.96 9.67 3.46
CA LEU A 249 -11.33 8.38 2.88
C LEU A 249 -10.12 7.70 2.21
N ILE A 250 -9.99 6.39 2.44
CA ILE A 250 -9.21 5.51 1.59
C ILE A 250 -10.18 4.85 0.61
N PRO A 251 -10.10 5.18 -0.70
CA PRO A 251 -10.93 4.52 -1.69
C PRO A 251 -10.48 3.08 -1.90
N PRO A 252 -11.29 2.23 -2.56
CA PRO A 252 -10.89 0.89 -2.95
C PRO A 252 -9.60 0.88 -3.75
N TYR A 253 -8.85 -0.20 -3.64
CA TYR A 253 -7.62 -0.43 -4.42
C TYR A 253 -7.91 -1.28 -5.64
N ARG A 254 -7.19 -1.00 -6.72
CA ARG A 254 -7.12 -1.80 -7.94
C ARG A 254 -5.67 -1.95 -8.38
N GLY A 255 -5.40 -3.01 -9.10
CA GLY A 255 -4.09 -3.19 -9.71
C GLY A 255 -3.75 -2.11 -10.74
N VAL A 256 -2.48 -1.97 -11.05
CA VAL A 256 -1.97 -0.99 -12.00
C VAL A 256 -2.29 -1.43 -13.44
N LYS A 257 -2.77 -0.49 -14.27
CA LYS A 257 -3.23 -0.76 -15.64
C LYS A 257 -2.20 -1.52 -16.48
N GLY A 258 -0.93 -1.13 -16.47
CA GLY A 258 0.13 -1.77 -17.25
C GLY A 258 0.37 -3.24 -16.91
N VAL A 259 0.04 -3.66 -15.68
CA VAL A 259 0.08 -5.07 -15.26
C VAL A 259 -1.22 -5.77 -15.67
N HIS A 260 -2.36 -5.12 -15.47
CA HIS A 260 -3.68 -5.67 -15.83
C HIS A 260 -3.77 -5.97 -17.31
N ASP A 261 -3.39 -5.04 -18.16
CA ASP A 261 -3.40 -5.19 -19.63
C ASP A 261 -2.44 -6.28 -20.16
N SER A 262 -1.64 -6.87 -19.27
CA SER A 262 -0.69 -7.95 -19.60
C SER A 262 -1.27 -9.36 -19.44
N GLY A 263 -2.53 -9.49 -18.97
CA GLY A 263 -3.21 -10.78 -18.80
C GLY A 263 -2.73 -11.60 -17.60
N LEU A 264 -1.99 -10.98 -16.67
CA LEU A 264 -1.41 -11.65 -15.49
C LEU A 264 -2.29 -11.59 -14.25
N THR A 265 -3.39 -10.82 -14.29
CA THR A 265 -4.11 -10.42 -13.08
C THR A 265 -5.47 -11.13 -12.92
N ASP A 266 -6.02 -11.02 -11.72
CA ASP A 266 -7.44 -11.23 -11.47
C ASP A 266 -8.30 -10.03 -11.96
N ASP A 267 -9.61 -10.09 -11.69
CA ASP A 267 -10.57 -9.05 -12.10
C ASP A 267 -10.38 -7.71 -11.35
N LEU A 268 -9.69 -7.74 -10.21
CA LEU A 268 -9.33 -6.54 -9.45
C LEU A 268 -8.01 -5.92 -9.93
N GLY A 269 -7.32 -6.59 -10.86
CA GLY A 269 -6.04 -6.15 -11.41
C GLY A 269 -4.81 -6.58 -10.60
N PHE A 270 -4.95 -7.46 -9.60
CA PHE A 270 -3.85 -8.01 -8.83
C PHE A 270 -3.33 -9.32 -9.43
N VAL A 271 -2.04 -9.61 -9.26
CA VAL A 271 -1.41 -10.82 -9.81
C VAL A 271 -1.60 -12.00 -8.85
N PRO A 272 -2.37 -13.06 -9.21
CA PRO A 272 -2.42 -14.29 -8.45
C PRO A 272 -1.05 -14.94 -8.39
N VAL A 273 -0.60 -15.32 -7.17
CA VAL A 273 0.73 -15.89 -6.95
C VAL A 273 0.67 -17.20 -6.14
N GLU A 274 1.66 -18.02 -6.33
CA GLU A 274 1.95 -19.15 -5.43
C GLU A 274 2.51 -18.59 -4.13
N GLN A 275 1.82 -18.78 -3.02
CA GLN A 275 2.13 -18.13 -1.75
C GLN A 275 3.56 -18.42 -1.23
N ASN A 276 4.09 -19.62 -1.47
CA ASN A 276 5.42 -19.99 -0.97
C ASN A 276 6.58 -19.58 -1.88
N THR A 277 6.31 -19.05 -3.06
CA THR A 277 7.34 -18.64 -4.03
C THR A 277 7.17 -17.22 -4.55
N MET A 278 5.95 -16.66 -4.42
CA MET A 278 5.51 -15.41 -5.03
C MET A 278 5.50 -15.43 -6.57
N ARG A 279 5.51 -16.62 -7.17
CA ARG A 279 5.49 -16.80 -8.62
C ARG A 279 4.10 -16.59 -9.17
N ALA A 280 3.97 -15.85 -10.28
CA ALA A 280 2.70 -15.57 -10.91
C ALA A 280 2.04 -16.85 -11.46
N GLN A 281 0.78 -17.11 -11.05
CA GLN A 281 0.05 -18.32 -11.42
C GLN A 281 -0.52 -18.29 -12.84
N LYS A 282 -0.95 -17.12 -13.31
CA LYS A 282 -1.53 -16.93 -14.65
C LYS A 282 -0.48 -16.74 -15.75
N SER A 283 0.80 -16.87 -15.43
CA SER A 283 1.87 -16.73 -16.41
C SER A 283 2.35 -18.09 -16.92
N GLU A 284 2.42 -18.26 -18.23
CA GLU A 284 3.14 -19.38 -18.85
C GLU A 284 4.65 -19.29 -18.60
N ASN A 285 5.16 -18.08 -18.38
CA ASN A 285 6.54 -17.83 -18.00
C ASN A 285 6.73 -17.99 -16.49
N SER A 286 7.32 -19.10 -16.08
CA SER A 286 7.60 -19.41 -14.67
C SER A 286 8.60 -18.44 -13.98
N ASN A 287 9.10 -17.45 -14.69
CA ASN A 287 10.10 -16.49 -14.19
C ASN A 287 9.50 -15.13 -13.80
N ILE A 288 8.16 -15.00 -13.81
CA ILE A 288 7.45 -13.80 -13.37
C ILE A 288 6.95 -13.98 -11.94
N TYR A 289 7.19 -12.98 -11.12
CA TYR A 289 6.85 -12.91 -9.69
C TYR A 289 6.07 -11.64 -9.40
N ALA A 290 5.26 -11.65 -8.34
CA ALA A 290 4.64 -10.42 -7.85
C ALA A 290 4.71 -10.36 -6.33
N VAL A 291 4.94 -9.16 -5.79
CA VAL A 291 5.09 -8.89 -4.36
C VAL A 291 4.42 -7.58 -3.95
N GLY A 292 4.14 -7.45 -2.67
CA GLY A 292 3.46 -6.29 -2.11
C GLY A 292 2.02 -6.17 -2.58
N ASP A 293 1.52 -4.94 -2.69
CA ASP A 293 0.12 -4.70 -3.03
C ASP A 293 -0.24 -5.16 -4.45
N ALA A 294 0.75 -5.39 -5.32
CA ALA A 294 0.53 -5.94 -6.66
C ALA A 294 0.10 -7.42 -6.65
N ALA A 295 0.47 -8.19 -5.61
CA ALA A 295 0.16 -9.62 -5.51
C ALA A 295 -1.26 -9.84 -4.96
N ALA A 296 -2.02 -10.76 -5.55
CA ALA A 296 -3.33 -11.22 -5.06
C ALA A 296 -3.13 -12.24 -3.93
N ILE A 297 -2.72 -11.76 -2.76
CA ILE A 297 -2.58 -12.56 -1.53
C ILE A 297 -3.65 -12.10 -0.54
N PRO A 298 -4.38 -13.02 0.11
CA PRO A 298 -5.33 -12.68 1.16
C PRO A 298 -4.69 -11.90 2.30
N GLY A 299 -5.45 -10.97 2.89
CA GLY A 299 -5.01 -10.15 4.02
C GLY A 299 -4.75 -8.69 3.64
N PRO A 300 -4.27 -7.89 4.59
CA PRO A 300 -4.10 -6.46 4.41
C PRO A 300 -2.91 -6.14 3.49
N LYS A 301 -3.01 -5.04 2.75
CA LYS A 301 -1.91 -4.49 1.96
C LYS A 301 -1.05 -3.60 2.87
N GLN A 302 0.03 -4.15 3.39
CA GLN A 302 0.92 -3.50 4.35
C GLN A 302 2.38 -3.56 3.91
N GLY A 303 3.13 -2.51 4.23
CA GLY A 303 4.54 -2.40 3.83
C GLY A 303 5.41 -3.56 4.34
N HIS A 304 5.25 -3.99 5.60
CA HIS A 304 6.05 -5.09 6.15
C HIS A 304 5.72 -6.44 5.50
N LEU A 305 4.45 -6.69 5.13
CA LEU A 305 4.08 -7.90 4.38
C LEU A 305 4.69 -7.87 2.97
N ALA A 306 4.78 -6.70 2.34
CA ALA A 306 5.50 -6.54 1.09
C ALA A 306 6.99 -6.86 1.22
N LEU A 307 7.64 -6.51 2.35
CA LEU A 307 9.03 -6.87 2.64
C LEU A 307 9.21 -8.39 2.81
N MET A 308 8.28 -9.06 3.51
CA MET A 308 8.30 -10.52 3.68
C MET A 308 8.14 -11.25 2.34
N GLN A 309 7.16 -10.84 1.53
CA GLN A 309 6.94 -11.38 0.19
C GLN A 309 8.15 -11.19 -0.72
N ALA A 310 8.77 -10.01 -0.70
CA ALA A 310 9.98 -9.72 -1.44
C ALA A 310 11.14 -10.64 -1.04
N GLY A 311 11.30 -10.92 0.25
CA GLY A 311 12.30 -11.86 0.76
C GLY A 311 12.12 -13.28 0.22
N VAL A 312 10.87 -13.77 0.18
CA VAL A 312 10.53 -15.08 -0.39
C VAL A 312 10.80 -15.13 -1.90
N ALA A 313 10.33 -14.12 -2.65
CA ALA A 313 10.56 -14.04 -4.10
C ALA A 313 12.07 -14.02 -4.44
N ALA A 314 12.83 -13.17 -3.74
CA ALA A 314 14.27 -13.05 -3.96
C ALA A 314 15.02 -14.35 -3.61
N ALA A 315 14.64 -15.01 -2.53
CA ALA A 315 15.23 -16.31 -2.15
C ALA A 315 14.92 -17.40 -3.19
N HIS A 316 13.67 -17.45 -3.67
CA HIS A 316 13.28 -18.42 -4.70
C HIS A 316 14.00 -18.17 -6.04
N ILE A 317 14.11 -16.92 -6.49
CA ILE A 317 14.87 -16.56 -7.69
C ILE A 317 16.34 -16.95 -7.53
N ALA A 318 16.96 -16.59 -6.41
CA ALA A 318 18.36 -16.94 -6.13
C ALA A 318 18.59 -18.45 -6.08
N TRP A 319 17.68 -19.21 -5.47
CA TRP A 319 17.72 -20.67 -5.47
C TRP A 319 17.62 -21.24 -6.90
N ARG A 320 16.74 -20.70 -7.73
CA ARG A 320 16.59 -21.14 -9.12
C ARG A 320 17.85 -20.90 -9.95
N ILE A 321 18.57 -19.82 -9.69
CA ILE A 321 19.82 -19.44 -10.37
C ILE A 321 21.00 -20.27 -9.84
N ASN A 322 21.19 -20.31 -8.53
CA ASN A 322 22.37 -20.90 -7.90
C ASN A 322 22.22 -22.40 -7.61
N ARG A 323 20.99 -22.92 -7.58
CA ARG A 323 20.64 -24.29 -7.10
C ARG A 323 21.12 -24.57 -5.67
N LYS A 324 21.25 -23.52 -4.86
CA LYS A 324 21.71 -23.56 -3.46
C LYS A 324 20.90 -22.58 -2.60
N GLY A 325 20.85 -22.88 -1.30
CA GLY A 325 20.13 -22.07 -0.32
C GLY A 325 18.71 -22.61 -0.08
N GLU A 326 18.06 -22.00 0.90
CA GLU A 326 16.68 -22.32 1.29
C GLU A 326 15.71 -21.25 0.77
N VAL A 327 14.51 -21.68 0.44
CA VAL A 327 13.39 -20.78 0.16
C VAL A 327 12.51 -20.78 1.40
N PRO A 328 12.45 -19.66 2.15
CA PRO A 328 11.62 -19.58 3.34
C PRO A 328 10.14 -19.66 2.96
N SER A 329 9.33 -20.30 3.79
CA SER A 329 7.88 -20.25 3.66
C SER A 329 7.37 -18.83 3.96
N TYR A 330 6.36 -18.40 3.22
CA TYR A 330 5.67 -17.15 3.53
C TYR A 330 4.68 -17.39 4.68
N LEU A 331 5.05 -16.88 5.84
CA LEU A 331 4.21 -16.91 7.06
C LEU A 331 3.86 -15.46 7.41
N PRO A 332 2.70 -14.96 6.95
CA PRO A 332 2.34 -13.57 7.21
C PRO A 332 2.06 -13.33 8.69
N GLU A 333 2.67 -12.32 9.26
CA GLU A 333 2.35 -11.81 10.59
C GLU A 333 1.65 -10.46 10.46
N PHE A 334 0.48 -10.34 11.10
CA PHE A 334 -0.14 -9.03 11.23
C PHE A 334 0.61 -8.22 12.28
N LYS A 335 1.12 -7.06 11.88
CA LYS A 335 1.75 -6.09 12.78
C LYS A 335 1.25 -4.70 12.43
N CYS A 336 0.67 -4.03 13.40
CA CYS A 336 0.21 -2.66 13.24
C CYS A 336 0.71 -1.80 14.39
N VAL A 337 1.36 -0.69 14.08
CA VAL A 337 1.70 0.34 15.05
C VAL A 337 0.85 1.54 14.72
N MET A 338 -0.12 1.84 15.59
CA MET A 338 -1.09 2.91 15.39
C MET A 338 -0.74 4.13 16.22
N TYR A 339 -0.76 5.30 15.60
CA TYR A 339 -0.65 6.59 16.27
C TYR A 339 -1.93 6.91 17.05
N LEU A 340 -1.78 7.29 18.34
CA LEU A 340 -2.91 7.59 19.22
C LEU A 340 -3.02 9.07 19.62
N GLY A 341 -2.17 9.93 19.07
CA GLY A 341 -2.05 11.34 19.43
C GLY A 341 -1.05 11.56 20.59
N GLY A 342 -0.41 12.75 20.60
CA GLY A 342 0.48 13.19 21.66
C GLY A 342 1.74 12.33 21.85
N GLY A 343 2.30 11.82 20.75
CA GLY A 343 3.49 10.96 20.79
C GLY A 343 3.23 9.54 21.34
N LYS A 344 1.97 9.16 21.52
CA LYS A 344 1.59 7.81 21.96
C LYS A 344 1.28 6.92 20.77
N SER A 345 1.63 5.64 20.87
CA SER A 345 1.30 4.61 19.89
C SER A 345 0.74 3.36 20.57
N LEU A 346 0.01 2.59 19.80
CA LEU A 346 -0.48 1.25 20.14
C LEU A 346 0.16 0.26 19.17
N GLN A 347 0.76 -0.79 19.71
CA GLN A 347 1.23 -1.92 18.92
C GLN A 347 0.21 -3.06 19.02
N LEU A 348 -0.22 -3.56 17.87
CA LEU A 348 -1.17 -4.65 17.70
C LEU A 348 -0.52 -5.81 16.98
#